data_2e4a52d6b950f3b9c072796090259289
#
_entry.id   2e4a52d6b950f3b9c072796090259289
#
_cell.length_a   1.000
_cell.length_b   1.000
_cell.length_c   1.000
_cell.angle_alpha   90.00
_cell.angle_beta   90.00
_cell.angle_gamma   90.00
#
_symmetry.space_group_name_H-M   'P 1'
#
loop_
_entity.id
_entity.type
_entity.pdbx_description
1 polymer ?
#
loop_
_entity_poly.entity_id
_entity_poly.type
_entity_poly.pdbx_seq_one_letter_code
_entity_poly.pdbx_strand_id
1 'polypeptide(L)'
;MIVLGIEGTAHTVGAAILDKNRIYSSITSTFRPSEGGINPRDAADFHFNHIVDVINSSITKSGISAEKIDLVAFSRGPGLPPSLKITAAAARAMSLKLGVPIVGINHPLGHVEIGRRETGANDPVMLYVSGGNTQIIGHRNGYYRVFGETLDIGIGNMLDKLARYMGYPFPGGPAIEELSLKGKKLLSLPYSVMGMDTAFSGIYTAAINLLSSGESREDVAFSVQEHAFSMMVETMERALYTTGKKSILLAGGVARNRNLRDKIAIMAKDAGVPVYETPDEYCMDNGAMIGQAGLLTMEHCGPQEIRDTKIDQFYRIDQAPAPWVKEDESVYENRGAESSMSQGSFHSFSSVVKERNPKRYRHPELDFSIRKGRTRREATMLASLHKAGIPTPSLFRADDRSCIIEMEKVEGITMNLMGSDVEDSSAALGKILGKMHAANFCHGDLTLNNIMISKKGPVLIDPSMGVQMAGIQEMAYDLRLMKESIMANMEDGEKFLVSMLNSYREEFPKGKEVEELMNKIEGRRRYA
;
A
#
# COMPACT_ATOMS: atom_id res chain seq x y z
N MET A 1 3.52 22.17 24.93
CA MET A 1 4.02 22.71 23.66
C MET A 1 2.84 22.91 22.73
N ILE A 2 2.59 24.16 22.33
CA ILE A 2 1.53 24.53 21.37
C ILE A 2 2.13 24.57 19.98
N VAL A 3 1.51 23.86 19.06
CA VAL A 3 2.00 23.69 17.68
C VAL A 3 1.05 24.37 16.70
N LEU A 4 1.61 25.13 15.75
CA LEU A 4 0.95 25.55 14.54
C LEU A 4 1.32 24.57 13.42
N GLY A 5 0.36 23.75 12.97
CA GLY A 5 0.51 22.86 11.83
C GLY A 5 -0.03 23.51 10.55
N ILE A 6 0.75 23.48 9.47
CA ILE A 6 0.39 24.07 8.16
C ILE A 6 0.49 23.00 7.07
N GLU A 7 -0.64 22.70 6.43
CA GLU A 7 -0.76 21.78 5.29
C GLU A 7 -0.93 22.55 3.99
N GLY A 8 -0.32 22.05 2.91
CA GLY A 8 -0.50 22.62 1.57
C GLY A 8 0.27 21.87 0.51
N THR A 9 0.04 20.56 0.40
CA THR A 9 0.74 19.68 -0.54
C THR A 9 0.12 19.65 -1.93
N ALA A 10 -1.21 19.79 -2.02
CA ALA A 10 -1.94 19.62 -3.29
C ALA A 10 -3.01 20.70 -3.51
N HIS A 11 -4.27 20.39 -3.32
CA HIS A 11 -5.39 21.29 -3.59
C HIS A 11 -6.03 21.88 -2.33
N THR A 12 -5.61 21.43 -1.16
CA THR A 12 -6.08 21.94 0.13
C THR A 12 -4.96 22.71 0.83
N VAL A 13 -5.28 23.90 1.33
CA VAL A 13 -4.46 24.62 2.29
C VAL A 13 -5.13 24.57 3.65
N GLY A 14 -4.38 24.21 4.70
CA GLY A 14 -4.92 24.04 6.04
C GLY A 14 -3.97 24.56 7.12
N ALA A 15 -4.54 25.03 8.24
CA ALA A 15 -3.78 25.35 9.42
C ALA A 15 -4.54 24.89 10.67
N ALA A 16 -3.81 24.46 11.68
CA ALA A 16 -4.37 24.03 12.96
C ALA A 16 -3.48 24.44 14.13
N ILE A 17 -4.13 24.69 15.27
CA ILE A 17 -3.45 24.88 16.56
C ILE A 17 -3.80 23.71 17.45
N LEU A 18 -2.78 23.05 17.99
CA LEU A 18 -2.93 21.87 18.84
C LEU A 18 -1.80 21.75 19.87
N ASP A 19 -2.04 20.92 20.86
CA ASP A 19 -1.03 20.39 21.75
C ASP A 19 -1.14 18.86 21.84
N LYS A 20 -0.41 18.25 22.76
CA LYS A 20 -0.45 16.80 23.00
C LYS A 20 -1.85 16.28 23.33
N ASN A 21 -2.69 17.08 23.99
CA ASN A 21 -3.96 16.64 24.54
C ASN A 21 -5.16 17.06 23.68
N ARG A 22 -5.05 18.18 22.96
CA ARG A 22 -6.20 18.82 22.30
C ARG A 22 -5.84 19.47 20.97
N ILE A 23 -6.76 19.37 20.01
CA ILE A 23 -6.80 20.19 18.79
C ILE A 23 -7.73 21.36 19.10
N TYR A 24 -7.18 22.58 19.18
CA TYR A 24 -7.93 23.79 19.51
C TYR A 24 -8.65 24.37 18.30
N SER A 25 -8.06 24.25 17.12
CA SER A 25 -8.65 24.66 15.86
C SER A 25 -8.06 23.85 14.71
N SER A 26 -8.87 23.62 13.68
CA SER A 26 -8.43 23.10 12.37
C SER A 26 -9.25 23.81 11.30
N ILE A 27 -8.59 24.57 10.42
CA ILE A 27 -9.20 25.37 9.36
C ILE A 27 -8.60 24.93 8.04
N THR A 28 -9.45 24.67 7.09
CA THR A 28 -9.05 24.28 5.72
C THR A 28 -9.78 25.11 4.67
N SER A 29 -9.12 25.35 3.56
CA SER A 29 -9.69 25.90 2.34
C SER A 29 -9.26 25.02 1.17
N THR A 30 -10.20 24.58 0.34
CA THR A 30 -9.96 23.57 -0.70
C THR A 30 -10.27 24.15 -2.08
N PHE A 31 -9.28 24.11 -2.96
CA PHE A 31 -9.44 24.43 -4.37
C PHE A 31 -10.30 23.39 -5.07
N ARG A 32 -11.33 23.83 -5.75
CA ARG A 32 -12.21 22.98 -6.57
C ARG A 32 -12.17 23.47 -8.01
N PRO A 33 -11.54 22.71 -8.92
CA PRO A 33 -11.53 23.10 -10.33
C PRO A 33 -12.96 23.09 -10.88
N SER A 34 -13.31 24.10 -11.69
CA SER A 34 -14.60 24.16 -12.39
C SER A 34 -14.69 23.13 -13.51
N GLU A 35 -13.56 22.82 -14.14
CA GLU A 35 -13.43 21.85 -15.22
C GLU A 35 -12.08 21.11 -15.14
N GLY A 36 -12.03 19.89 -15.62
CA GLY A 36 -10.80 19.11 -15.75
C GLY A 36 -10.27 18.55 -14.43
N GLY A 37 -8.94 18.36 -14.36
CA GLY A 37 -8.18 17.93 -13.18
C GLY A 37 -7.54 19.13 -12.46
N ILE A 38 -6.83 18.85 -11.36
CA ILE A 38 -6.12 19.88 -10.61
C ILE A 38 -4.92 20.38 -11.44
N ASN A 39 -4.96 21.65 -11.86
CA ASN A 39 -3.81 22.32 -12.44
C ASN A 39 -2.89 22.78 -11.29
N PRO A 40 -1.60 22.41 -11.29
CA PRO A 40 -0.69 22.78 -10.21
C PRO A 40 -0.50 24.30 -10.02
N ARG A 41 -0.62 25.08 -11.09
CA ARG A 41 -0.50 26.55 -11.03
C ARG A 41 -1.73 27.16 -10.34
N ASP A 42 -2.93 26.74 -10.76
CA ASP A 42 -4.17 27.26 -10.20
C ASP A 42 -4.32 26.89 -8.72
N ALA A 43 -3.90 25.67 -8.34
CA ALA A 43 -3.83 25.26 -6.95
C ALA A 43 -2.86 26.14 -6.13
N ALA A 44 -1.71 26.48 -6.69
CA ALA A 44 -0.74 27.35 -6.04
C ALA A 44 -1.26 28.79 -5.89
N ASP A 45 -1.88 29.35 -6.92
CA ASP A 45 -2.47 30.69 -6.86
C ASP A 45 -3.59 30.72 -5.81
N PHE A 46 -4.38 29.66 -5.70
CA PHE A 46 -5.35 29.49 -4.63
C PHE A 46 -4.68 29.48 -3.25
N HIS A 47 -3.61 28.69 -3.05
CA HIS A 47 -2.85 28.64 -1.79
C HIS A 47 -2.31 30.03 -1.43
N PHE A 48 -1.69 30.72 -2.38
CA PHE A 48 -1.13 32.06 -2.18
C PHE A 48 -2.16 33.04 -1.64
N ASN A 49 -3.36 33.01 -2.20
CA ASN A 49 -4.46 33.91 -1.84
C ASN A 49 -5.13 33.58 -0.50
N HIS A 50 -5.03 32.32 -0.01
CA HIS A 50 -5.80 31.88 1.16
C HIS A 50 -4.95 31.53 2.37
N ILE A 51 -3.65 31.26 2.22
CA ILE A 51 -2.82 30.70 3.32
C ILE A 51 -2.75 31.62 4.54
N VAL A 52 -2.68 32.93 4.33
CA VAL A 52 -2.60 33.91 5.43
C VAL A 52 -3.90 33.94 6.20
N ASP A 53 -5.04 33.93 5.51
CA ASP A 53 -6.37 33.95 6.13
C ASP A 53 -6.64 32.64 6.89
N VAL A 54 -6.21 31.51 6.35
CA VAL A 54 -6.35 30.19 6.98
C VAL A 54 -5.53 30.13 8.30
N ILE A 55 -4.28 30.61 8.29
CA ILE A 55 -3.42 30.69 9.46
C ILE A 55 -4.05 31.62 10.52
N ASN A 56 -4.41 32.83 10.15
CA ASN A 56 -5.00 33.81 11.05
C ASN A 56 -6.34 33.32 11.65
N SER A 57 -7.18 32.71 10.82
CA SER A 57 -8.45 32.12 11.25
C SER A 57 -8.22 30.96 12.23
N SER A 58 -7.19 30.14 11.99
CA SER A 58 -6.84 29.05 12.91
C SER A 58 -6.39 29.59 14.27
N ILE A 59 -5.50 30.59 14.31
CA ILE A 59 -5.05 31.23 15.56
C ILE A 59 -6.24 31.85 16.28
N THR A 60 -7.06 32.65 15.58
CA THR A 60 -8.23 33.32 16.20
C THR A 60 -9.23 32.33 16.78
N LYS A 61 -9.60 31.28 16.01
CA LYS A 61 -10.57 30.29 16.47
C LYS A 61 -10.04 29.39 17.59
N SER A 62 -8.73 29.24 17.72
CA SER A 62 -8.13 28.47 18.82
C SER A 62 -8.31 29.14 20.19
N GLY A 63 -8.49 30.45 20.22
CA GLY A 63 -8.45 31.24 21.45
C GLY A 63 -7.06 31.36 22.10
N ILE A 64 -6.03 30.88 21.40
CA ILE A 64 -4.63 30.91 21.84
C ILE A 64 -3.92 32.09 21.17
N SER A 65 -3.26 32.93 21.99
CA SER A 65 -2.44 34.02 21.45
C SER A 65 -1.25 33.48 20.63
N ALA A 66 -0.92 34.16 19.54
CA ALA A 66 0.17 33.74 18.64
C ALA A 66 1.52 33.62 19.37
N GLU A 67 1.77 34.45 20.38
CA GLU A 67 3.00 34.44 21.20
C GLU A 67 3.15 33.16 22.06
N LYS A 68 2.06 32.39 22.22
CA LYS A 68 2.07 31.10 22.95
C LYS A 68 2.35 29.90 22.03
N ILE A 69 2.53 30.12 20.75
CA ILE A 69 2.94 29.07 19.82
C ILE A 69 4.42 28.76 20.07
N ASP A 70 4.73 27.51 20.32
CA ASP A 70 6.08 27.02 20.64
C ASP A 70 6.79 26.40 19.44
N LEU A 71 6.04 25.98 18.41
CA LEU A 71 6.54 25.23 17.25
C LEU A 71 5.72 25.52 16.01
N VAL A 72 6.37 25.66 14.86
CA VAL A 72 5.75 25.63 13.53
C VAL A 72 6.09 24.31 12.83
N ALA A 73 5.08 23.54 12.46
CA ALA A 73 5.20 22.35 11.64
C ALA A 73 4.54 22.59 10.28
N PHE A 74 5.16 22.12 9.19
CA PHE A 74 4.59 22.31 7.86
C PHE A 74 4.80 21.06 6.99
N SER A 75 3.94 20.85 6.00
CA SER A 75 4.10 19.79 5.01
C SER A 75 5.27 20.08 4.07
N ARG A 76 6.36 19.36 4.25
CA ARG A 76 7.59 19.45 3.45
C ARG A 76 7.44 18.78 2.09
N GLY A 77 6.60 17.77 2.02
CA GLY A 77 6.33 16.92 0.88
C GLY A 77 5.82 15.55 1.34
N PRO A 78 5.48 14.71 0.38
CA PRO A 78 5.45 14.94 -1.05
C PRO A 78 4.26 15.81 -1.49
N GLY A 79 4.31 16.32 -2.75
CA GLY A 79 3.21 17.13 -3.25
C GLY A 79 3.58 17.98 -4.47
N LEU A 80 2.66 18.85 -4.87
CA LEU A 80 2.85 19.78 -5.98
C LEU A 80 3.87 20.86 -5.63
N PRO A 81 5.01 20.97 -6.35
CA PRO A 81 6.10 21.88 -5.98
C PRO A 81 5.68 23.35 -5.81
N PRO A 82 4.78 23.92 -6.64
CA PRO A 82 4.35 25.30 -6.45
C PRO A 82 3.59 25.50 -5.12
N SER A 83 2.66 24.61 -4.77
CA SER A 83 1.90 24.65 -3.51
C SER A 83 2.83 24.44 -2.29
N LEU A 84 3.75 23.46 -2.35
CA LEU A 84 4.73 23.21 -1.31
C LEU A 84 5.62 24.44 -1.03
N LYS A 85 6.04 25.19 -2.08
CA LYS A 85 6.87 26.40 -1.91
C LYS A 85 6.13 27.48 -1.14
N ILE A 86 4.84 27.69 -1.42
CA ILE A 86 4.01 28.69 -0.73
C ILE A 86 3.87 28.31 0.73
N THR A 87 3.54 27.05 1.02
CA THR A 87 3.39 26.51 2.37
C THR A 87 4.70 26.64 3.17
N ALA A 88 5.83 26.26 2.60
CA ALA A 88 7.14 26.40 3.24
C ALA A 88 7.53 27.87 3.48
N ALA A 89 7.21 28.77 2.56
CA ALA A 89 7.47 30.21 2.74
C ALA A 89 6.66 30.78 3.90
N ALA A 90 5.36 30.49 3.98
CA ALA A 90 4.49 30.91 5.06
C ALA A 90 4.97 30.34 6.42
N ALA A 91 5.32 29.05 6.48
CA ALA A 91 5.81 28.42 7.70
C ALA A 91 7.12 29.05 8.22
N ARG A 92 8.08 29.29 7.31
CA ARG A 92 9.35 29.95 7.66
C ARG A 92 9.12 31.39 8.14
N ALA A 93 8.23 32.13 7.47
CA ALA A 93 7.88 33.49 7.89
C ALA A 93 7.26 33.49 9.31
N MET A 94 6.38 32.54 9.61
CA MET A 94 5.78 32.40 10.95
C MET A 94 6.81 32.02 12.00
N SER A 95 7.68 31.03 11.73
CA SER A 95 8.76 30.64 12.64
C SER A 95 9.69 31.80 12.96
N LEU A 96 10.14 32.55 11.95
CA LEU A 96 10.99 33.73 12.12
C LEU A 96 10.29 34.85 12.89
N LYS A 97 9.02 35.14 12.57
CA LYS A 97 8.23 36.19 13.24
C LYS A 97 8.02 35.90 14.71
N LEU A 98 7.76 34.63 15.05
CA LEU A 98 7.49 34.20 16.43
C LEU A 98 8.78 33.86 17.20
N GLY A 99 9.90 33.68 16.52
CA GLY A 99 11.16 33.26 17.12
C GLY A 99 11.14 31.81 17.63
N VAL A 100 10.36 30.93 17.00
CA VAL A 100 10.15 29.54 17.43
C VAL A 100 10.73 28.53 16.43
N PRO A 101 11.08 27.32 16.88
CA PRO A 101 11.59 26.27 16.02
C PRO A 101 10.59 25.87 14.91
N ILE A 102 11.14 25.24 13.87
CA ILE A 102 10.39 24.75 12.71
C ILE A 102 10.72 23.28 12.42
N VAL A 103 9.73 22.50 11.97
CA VAL A 103 9.92 21.13 11.45
C VAL A 103 9.13 20.91 10.16
N GLY A 104 9.79 20.28 9.18
CA GLY A 104 9.16 19.87 7.91
C GLY A 104 8.72 18.42 7.96
N ILE A 105 7.45 18.17 7.74
CA ILE A 105 6.78 16.89 7.95
C ILE A 105 6.49 16.21 6.60
N ASN A 106 6.65 14.89 6.59
CA ASN A 106 6.17 14.04 5.52
C ASN A 106 4.63 13.97 5.58
N HIS A 107 3.95 14.25 4.48
CA HIS A 107 2.49 14.33 4.43
C HIS A 107 1.77 13.00 4.78
N PRO A 108 2.11 11.84 4.18
CA PRO A 108 1.60 10.53 4.63
C PRO A 108 1.82 10.24 6.11
N LEU A 109 2.98 10.62 6.67
CA LEU A 109 3.25 10.50 8.12
C LEU A 109 2.20 11.27 8.94
N GLY A 110 1.80 12.45 8.46
CA GLY A 110 0.73 13.23 9.08
C GLY A 110 -0.58 12.44 9.19
N HIS A 111 -1.01 11.81 8.11
CA HIS A 111 -2.23 10.98 8.11
C HIS A 111 -2.13 9.78 9.04
N VAL A 112 -0.99 9.11 9.12
CA VAL A 112 -0.79 8.01 10.06
C VAL A 112 -0.92 8.52 11.50
N GLU A 113 -0.19 9.58 11.85
CA GLU A 113 -0.09 10.03 13.25
C GLU A 113 -1.36 10.69 13.75
N ILE A 114 -2.13 11.37 12.90
CA ILE A 114 -3.44 11.89 13.31
C ILE A 114 -4.45 10.75 13.51
N GLY A 115 -4.42 9.75 12.63
CA GLY A 115 -5.27 8.56 12.78
C GLY A 115 -4.94 7.80 14.07
N ARG A 116 -3.67 7.58 14.38
CA ARG A 116 -3.23 6.94 15.63
C ARG A 116 -3.66 7.74 16.87
N ARG A 117 -3.48 9.06 16.85
CA ARG A 117 -3.89 9.94 17.92
C ARG A 117 -5.38 9.84 18.22
N GLU A 118 -6.21 10.01 17.21
CA GLU A 118 -7.67 10.13 17.39
C GLU A 118 -8.35 8.78 17.66
N THR A 119 -7.71 7.67 17.30
CA THR A 119 -8.28 6.32 17.49
C THR A 119 -7.63 5.53 18.61
N GLY A 120 -6.44 5.94 19.07
CA GLY A 120 -5.66 5.17 20.04
C GLY A 120 -4.98 3.93 19.46
N ALA A 121 -4.94 3.76 18.13
CA ALA A 121 -4.22 2.68 17.49
C ALA A 121 -2.71 2.77 17.78
N ASN A 122 -2.10 1.70 18.31
CA ASN A 122 -0.69 1.73 18.70
C ASN A 122 0.25 1.49 17.51
N ASP A 123 0.17 0.34 16.89
CA ASP A 123 1.05 -0.09 15.79
C ASP A 123 0.24 -0.76 14.67
N PRO A 124 -0.67 -0.01 14.00
CA PRO A 124 -1.54 -0.58 13.00
C PRO A 124 -0.82 -0.75 11.65
N VAL A 125 -1.31 -1.70 10.83
CA VAL A 125 -1.14 -1.58 9.40
C VAL A 125 -2.23 -0.65 8.86
N MET A 126 -1.84 0.37 8.11
CA MET A 126 -2.75 1.40 7.60
C MET A 126 -3.06 1.20 6.12
N LEU A 127 -4.33 1.28 5.76
CA LEU A 127 -4.77 1.50 4.39
C LEU A 127 -4.98 3.00 4.16
N TYR A 128 -4.05 3.63 3.45
CA TYR A 128 -4.13 5.02 3.08
C TYR A 128 -4.65 5.17 1.66
N VAL A 129 -5.87 5.67 1.51
CA VAL A 129 -6.58 5.76 0.23
C VAL A 129 -7.16 7.17 0.01
N SER A 130 -6.54 7.91 -0.88
CA SER A 130 -6.94 9.28 -1.24
C SER A 130 -7.18 9.41 -2.76
N GLY A 131 -7.27 10.62 -3.26
CA GLY A 131 -7.36 10.87 -4.70
C GLY A 131 -6.18 10.25 -5.45
N GLY A 132 -4.96 10.64 -5.08
CA GLY A 132 -3.72 10.21 -5.74
C GLY A 132 -3.04 8.98 -5.10
N ASN A 133 -3.30 8.71 -3.83
CA ASN A 133 -2.59 7.68 -3.08
C ASN A 133 -3.48 6.45 -2.82
N THR A 134 -2.91 5.29 -3.02
CA THR A 134 -3.45 4.00 -2.57
C THR A 134 -2.26 3.20 -2.07
N GLN A 135 -2.07 3.20 -0.75
CA GLN A 135 -0.88 2.63 -0.12
C GLN A 135 -1.26 1.83 1.13
N ILE A 136 -0.50 0.77 1.37
CA ILE A 136 -0.52 -0.01 2.61
C ILE A 136 0.76 0.29 3.36
N ILE A 137 0.62 0.88 4.53
CA ILE A 137 1.72 1.42 5.31
C ILE A 137 1.75 0.74 6.68
N GLY A 138 2.94 0.32 7.13
CA GLY A 138 3.15 -0.20 8.48
C GLY A 138 4.49 0.25 9.04
N HIS A 139 4.63 0.29 10.37
CA HIS A 139 5.87 0.68 11.02
C HIS A 139 6.81 -0.52 11.15
N ARG A 140 8.12 -0.31 10.90
CA ARG A 140 9.17 -1.30 11.14
C ARG A 140 10.54 -0.64 11.31
N ASN A 141 11.26 -1.03 12.36
CA ASN A 141 12.63 -0.57 12.65
C ASN A 141 12.75 0.97 12.66
N GLY A 142 11.86 1.65 13.37
CA GLY A 142 11.89 3.11 13.52
C GLY A 142 11.40 3.92 12.33
N TYR A 143 10.84 3.28 11.30
CA TYR A 143 10.31 3.93 10.09
C TYR A 143 9.00 3.32 9.65
N TYR A 144 8.15 4.13 9.05
CA TYR A 144 7.03 3.59 8.28
C TYR A 144 7.51 3.09 6.92
N ARG A 145 6.98 1.94 6.50
CA ARG A 145 7.29 1.28 5.23
C ARG A 145 6.02 1.14 4.41
N VAL A 146 6.16 1.29 3.09
CA VAL A 146 5.08 1.00 2.14
C VAL A 146 5.21 -0.46 1.74
N PHE A 147 4.28 -1.30 2.19
CA PHE A 147 4.22 -2.73 1.88
C PHE A 147 3.52 -3.00 0.54
N GLY A 148 2.61 -2.13 0.14
CA GLY A 148 1.91 -2.23 -1.13
C GLY A 148 1.39 -0.87 -1.58
N GLU A 149 1.27 -0.66 -2.89
CA GLU A 149 0.73 0.56 -3.45
C GLU A 149 0.08 0.33 -4.81
N THR A 150 -0.59 1.36 -5.34
CA THR A 150 -1.03 1.30 -6.72
C THR A 150 0.15 1.48 -7.69
N LEU A 151 0.19 0.66 -8.74
CA LEU A 151 1.23 0.71 -9.77
C LEU A 151 0.95 1.73 -10.89
N ASP A 152 -0.26 2.28 -10.91
CA ASP A 152 -0.71 3.19 -11.97
C ASP A 152 -1.44 4.42 -11.41
N ILE A 153 -2.75 4.39 -11.26
CA ILE A 153 -3.55 5.51 -10.76
C ILE A 153 -4.09 5.23 -9.36
N GLY A 154 -4.17 6.27 -8.52
CA GLY A 154 -4.84 6.16 -7.23
C GLY A 154 -6.32 5.83 -7.39
N ILE A 155 -6.87 5.07 -6.44
CA ILE A 155 -8.27 4.63 -6.48
C ILE A 155 -9.25 5.81 -6.55
N GLY A 156 -9.00 6.89 -5.80
CA GLY A 156 -9.85 8.08 -5.83
C GLY A 156 -9.85 8.74 -7.20
N ASN A 157 -8.68 8.91 -7.83
CA ASN A 157 -8.56 9.45 -9.17
C ASN A 157 -9.27 8.56 -10.22
N MET A 158 -9.22 7.24 -10.04
CA MET A 158 -9.95 6.32 -10.91
C MET A 158 -11.46 6.54 -10.80
N LEU A 159 -12.00 6.61 -9.58
CA LEU A 159 -13.43 6.86 -9.33
C LEU A 159 -13.86 8.24 -9.86
N ASP A 160 -13.05 9.28 -9.66
CA ASP A 160 -13.31 10.63 -10.16
C ASP A 160 -13.33 10.69 -11.70
N LYS A 161 -12.38 10.00 -12.37
CA LYS A 161 -12.35 9.90 -13.83
C LYS A 161 -13.59 9.17 -14.36
N LEU A 162 -14.00 8.08 -13.72
CA LEU A 162 -15.18 7.32 -14.11
C LEU A 162 -16.47 8.13 -13.93
N ALA A 163 -16.62 8.79 -12.76
CA ALA A 163 -17.77 9.66 -12.50
C ALA A 163 -17.87 10.79 -13.53
N ARG A 164 -16.75 11.42 -13.87
CA ARG A 164 -16.69 12.47 -14.90
C ARG A 164 -17.11 11.94 -16.27
N TYR A 165 -16.65 10.75 -16.66
CA TYR A 165 -17.08 10.12 -17.90
C TYR A 165 -18.60 9.87 -17.91
N MET A 166 -19.18 9.55 -16.75
CA MET A 166 -20.63 9.42 -16.57
C MET A 166 -21.38 10.77 -16.44
N GLY A 167 -20.68 11.93 -16.49
CA GLY A 167 -21.29 13.27 -16.42
C GLY A 167 -21.50 13.81 -14.99
N TYR A 168 -20.86 13.24 -13.98
CA TYR A 168 -20.93 13.72 -12.59
C TYR A 168 -19.78 14.68 -12.25
N PRO A 169 -20.02 15.69 -11.37
CA PRO A 169 -19.01 16.65 -10.95
C PRO A 169 -17.97 16.04 -9.99
N PHE A 170 -16.87 16.76 -9.79
CA PHE A 170 -15.87 16.45 -8.76
C PHE A 170 -16.37 16.89 -7.35
N PRO A 171 -16.15 16.08 -6.29
CA PRO A 171 -15.55 14.76 -6.28
C PRO A 171 -16.51 13.66 -6.74
N GLY A 172 -16.03 12.73 -7.57
CA GLY A 172 -16.85 11.71 -8.20
C GLY A 172 -17.11 10.47 -7.33
N GLY A 173 -16.25 10.21 -6.33
CA GLY A 173 -16.38 9.04 -5.45
C GLY A 173 -17.77 8.84 -4.87
N PRO A 174 -18.41 9.85 -4.24
CA PRO A 174 -19.76 9.74 -3.69
C PRO A 174 -20.82 9.41 -4.75
N ALA A 175 -20.71 9.93 -5.97
CA ALA A 175 -21.66 9.63 -7.06
C ALA A 175 -21.54 8.15 -7.49
N ILE A 176 -20.32 7.63 -7.61
CA ILE A 176 -20.08 6.21 -7.90
C ILE A 176 -20.63 5.33 -6.77
N GLU A 177 -20.46 5.72 -5.51
CA GLU A 177 -21.01 5.02 -4.36
C GLU A 177 -22.54 4.94 -4.43
N GLU A 178 -23.22 6.06 -4.68
CA GLU A 178 -24.68 6.11 -4.79
C GLU A 178 -25.22 5.27 -5.97
N LEU A 179 -24.55 5.34 -7.14
CA LEU A 179 -24.91 4.50 -8.28
C LEU A 179 -24.74 3.02 -7.97
N SER A 180 -23.65 2.65 -7.30
CA SER A 180 -23.33 1.25 -6.99
C SER A 180 -24.39 0.58 -6.12
N LEU A 181 -25.07 1.31 -5.25
CA LEU A 181 -26.17 0.81 -4.42
C LEU A 181 -27.40 0.36 -5.22
N LYS A 182 -27.53 0.82 -6.46
CA LYS A 182 -28.65 0.51 -7.37
C LYS A 182 -28.28 -0.62 -8.35
N GLY A 183 -26.99 -0.94 -8.48
CA GLY A 183 -26.50 -2.03 -9.34
C GLY A 183 -26.94 -3.39 -8.84
N LYS A 184 -27.19 -4.30 -9.78
CA LYS A 184 -27.68 -5.65 -9.50
C LYS A 184 -26.87 -6.76 -10.17
N LYS A 185 -26.22 -6.43 -11.28
CA LYS A 185 -25.46 -7.36 -12.10
C LYS A 185 -23.96 -7.14 -11.91
N LEU A 186 -23.26 -8.20 -11.53
CA LEU A 186 -21.81 -8.16 -11.51
C LEU A 186 -21.27 -8.34 -12.93
N LEU A 187 -20.57 -7.32 -13.43
CA LEU A 187 -19.90 -7.35 -14.74
C LEU A 187 -18.46 -7.78 -14.57
N SER A 188 -17.93 -8.50 -15.55
CA SER A 188 -16.54 -8.96 -15.54
C SER A 188 -15.59 -7.81 -15.79
N LEU A 189 -14.67 -7.57 -14.85
CA LEU A 189 -13.62 -6.57 -14.93
C LEU A 189 -12.26 -7.21 -14.59
N PRO A 190 -11.14 -6.62 -15.03
CA PRO A 190 -9.81 -7.08 -14.62
C PRO A 190 -9.64 -7.08 -13.11
N TYR A 191 -8.90 -8.08 -12.59
CA TYR A 191 -8.53 -8.19 -11.17
C TYR A 191 -7.01 -8.27 -11.07
N SER A 192 -6.37 -7.11 -10.88
CA SER A 192 -4.91 -6.96 -10.99
C SER A 192 -4.30 -6.73 -9.60
N VAL A 193 -3.88 -7.81 -8.95
CA VAL A 193 -3.12 -7.83 -7.71
C VAL A 193 -1.79 -8.50 -7.97
N MET A 194 -0.69 -7.86 -7.59
CA MET A 194 0.68 -8.37 -7.72
C MET A 194 1.38 -8.24 -6.37
N GLY A 195 1.53 -9.35 -5.63
CA GLY A 195 1.94 -9.29 -4.24
C GLY A 195 0.96 -8.48 -3.41
N MET A 196 1.41 -7.33 -2.88
CA MET A 196 0.56 -6.35 -2.16
C MET A 196 0.26 -5.09 -2.99
N ASP A 197 0.68 -5.05 -4.26
CA ASP A 197 0.40 -3.94 -5.17
C ASP A 197 -0.88 -4.18 -5.98
N THR A 198 -1.48 -3.08 -6.43
CA THR A 198 -2.71 -3.07 -7.23
C THR A 198 -2.56 -2.21 -8.47
N ALA A 199 -3.37 -2.46 -9.51
CA ALA A 199 -3.45 -1.60 -10.70
C ALA A 199 -4.92 -1.37 -11.07
N PHE A 200 -5.33 -0.11 -11.25
CA PHE A 200 -6.72 0.28 -11.46
C PHE A 200 -7.03 0.80 -12.88
N SER A 201 -6.01 1.15 -13.69
CA SER A 201 -6.23 1.67 -15.05
C SER A 201 -6.94 0.66 -15.96
N GLY A 202 -6.64 -0.64 -15.78
CA GLY A 202 -7.35 -1.71 -16.48
C GLY A 202 -8.84 -1.77 -16.15
N ILE A 203 -9.20 -1.59 -14.88
CA ILE A 203 -10.61 -1.52 -14.43
C ILE A 203 -11.30 -0.31 -15.08
N TYR A 204 -10.64 0.85 -15.05
CA TYR A 204 -11.19 2.08 -15.67
C TYR A 204 -11.46 1.89 -17.17
N THR A 205 -10.49 1.38 -17.91
CA THR A 205 -10.64 1.15 -19.36
C THR A 205 -11.76 0.16 -19.66
N ALA A 206 -11.84 -0.95 -18.91
CA ALA A 206 -12.89 -1.95 -19.08
C ALA A 206 -14.28 -1.37 -18.72
N ALA A 207 -14.38 -0.55 -17.67
CA ALA A 207 -15.62 0.13 -17.29
C ALA A 207 -16.13 1.06 -18.38
N ILE A 208 -15.25 1.83 -19.03
CA ILE A 208 -15.62 2.70 -20.17
C ILE A 208 -16.12 1.87 -21.36
N ASN A 209 -15.46 0.75 -21.67
CA ASN A 209 -15.89 -0.14 -22.74
C ASN A 209 -17.29 -0.72 -22.48
N LEU A 210 -17.57 -1.12 -21.23
CA LEU A 210 -18.89 -1.61 -20.83
C LEU A 210 -19.97 -0.54 -20.96
N LEU A 211 -19.71 0.69 -20.53
CA LEU A 211 -20.63 1.83 -20.71
C LEU A 211 -20.88 2.11 -22.19
N SER A 212 -19.84 2.05 -23.02
CA SER A 212 -19.93 2.28 -24.46
C SER A 212 -20.71 1.16 -25.18
N SER A 213 -20.71 -0.05 -24.62
CA SER A 213 -21.50 -1.19 -25.13
C SER A 213 -22.95 -1.22 -24.65
N GLY A 214 -23.35 -0.25 -23.81
CA GLY A 214 -24.75 -0.09 -23.36
C GLY A 214 -25.09 -0.72 -22.01
N GLU A 215 -24.10 -1.19 -21.24
CA GLU A 215 -24.36 -1.64 -19.86
C GLU A 215 -24.78 -0.44 -18.97
N SER A 216 -25.59 -0.70 -17.95
CA SER A 216 -26.11 0.34 -17.07
C SER A 216 -25.01 0.99 -16.23
N ARG A 217 -25.15 2.31 -15.94
CA ARG A 217 -24.21 3.03 -15.08
C ARG A 217 -24.14 2.45 -13.68
N GLU A 218 -25.27 1.97 -13.18
CA GLU A 218 -25.45 1.36 -11.89
C GLU A 218 -24.67 0.04 -11.77
N ASP A 219 -24.81 -0.85 -12.76
CA ASP A 219 -24.09 -2.14 -12.76
C ASP A 219 -22.59 -1.96 -12.98
N VAL A 220 -22.18 -0.99 -13.80
CA VAL A 220 -20.77 -0.64 -13.98
C VAL A 220 -20.18 -0.08 -12.67
N ALA A 221 -20.87 0.86 -12.00
CA ALA A 221 -20.42 1.43 -10.74
C ALA A 221 -20.32 0.37 -9.63
N PHE A 222 -21.32 -0.53 -9.53
CA PHE A 222 -21.31 -1.67 -8.62
C PHE A 222 -20.11 -2.57 -8.88
N SER A 223 -19.90 -2.97 -10.13
CA SER A 223 -18.84 -3.90 -10.50
C SER A 223 -17.45 -3.29 -10.29
N VAL A 224 -17.27 -1.99 -10.57
CA VAL A 224 -16.02 -1.28 -10.34
C VAL A 224 -15.67 -1.23 -8.86
N GLN A 225 -16.62 -0.87 -7.98
CA GLN A 225 -16.37 -0.87 -6.54
C GLN A 225 -16.11 -2.29 -6.03
N GLU A 226 -16.90 -3.27 -6.48
CA GLU A 226 -16.72 -4.66 -6.05
C GLU A 226 -15.31 -5.18 -6.37
N HIS A 227 -14.81 -4.98 -7.59
CA HIS A 227 -13.48 -5.42 -7.99
C HIS A 227 -12.38 -4.62 -7.29
N ALA A 228 -12.41 -3.29 -7.40
CA ALA A 228 -11.34 -2.44 -6.89
C ALA A 228 -11.21 -2.53 -5.36
N PHE A 229 -12.32 -2.52 -4.62
CA PHE A 229 -12.27 -2.62 -3.16
C PHE A 229 -11.90 -4.02 -2.70
N SER A 230 -12.34 -5.07 -3.39
CA SER A 230 -11.90 -6.44 -3.09
C SER A 230 -10.39 -6.62 -3.31
N MET A 231 -9.79 -5.96 -4.32
CA MET A 231 -8.33 -5.95 -4.52
C MET A 231 -7.62 -5.27 -3.35
N MET A 232 -8.09 -4.10 -2.90
CA MET A 232 -7.48 -3.38 -1.77
C MET A 232 -7.62 -4.17 -0.46
N VAL A 233 -8.77 -4.80 -0.21
CA VAL A 233 -8.97 -5.62 0.99
C VAL A 233 -8.08 -6.86 0.97
N GLU A 234 -7.92 -7.50 -0.18
CA GLU A 234 -6.99 -8.62 -0.33
C GLU A 234 -5.55 -8.22 -0.04
N THR A 235 -5.08 -7.11 -0.62
CA THR A 235 -3.70 -6.66 -0.38
C THR A 235 -3.49 -6.22 1.07
N MET A 236 -4.51 -5.65 1.70
CA MET A 236 -4.51 -5.33 3.13
C MET A 236 -4.45 -6.59 4.00
N GLU A 237 -5.24 -7.62 3.66
CA GLU A 237 -5.20 -8.92 4.34
C GLU A 237 -3.82 -9.56 4.24
N ARG A 238 -3.19 -9.54 3.06
CA ARG A 238 -1.82 -10.04 2.86
C ARG A 238 -0.82 -9.27 3.72
N ALA A 239 -0.90 -7.94 3.73
CA ALA A 239 -0.02 -7.11 4.55
C ALA A 239 -0.19 -7.39 6.05
N LEU A 240 -1.42 -7.58 6.52
CA LEU A 240 -1.71 -7.93 7.91
C LEU A 240 -0.99 -9.23 8.32
N TYR A 241 -1.12 -10.29 7.51
CA TYR A 241 -0.46 -11.57 7.80
C TYR A 241 1.06 -11.51 7.61
N THR A 242 1.56 -10.78 6.61
CA THR A 242 3.01 -10.66 6.35
C THR A 242 3.72 -9.85 7.43
N THR A 243 3.08 -8.80 7.95
CA THR A 243 3.67 -7.92 8.96
C THR A 243 3.45 -8.41 10.39
N GLY A 244 2.49 -9.31 10.62
CA GLY A 244 2.09 -9.78 11.95
C GLY A 244 1.45 -8.68 12.81
N LYS A 245 1.00 -7.57 12.21
CA LYS A 245 0.34 -6.46 12.92
C LYS A 245 -1.02 -6.91 13.46
N LYS A 246 -1.42 -6.34 14.61
CA LYS A 246 -2.62 -6.76 15.36
C LYS A 246 -3.80 -5.81 15.20
N SER A 247 -3.69 -4.82 14.33
CA SER A 247 -4.76 -3.83 14.11
C SER A 247 -4.66 -3.17 12.73
N ILE A 248 -5.78 -2.65 12.27
CA ILE A 248 -5.91 -1.96 10.98
C ILE A 248 -6.30 -0.51 11.25
N LEU A 249 -5.71 0.43 10.52
CA LEU A 249 -6.10 1.84 10.50
C LEU A 249 -6.53 2.23 9.09
N LEU A 250 -7.67 2.89 8.97
CA LEU A 250 -8.18 3.44 7.72
C LEU A 250 -7.99 4.96 7.70
N ALA A 251 -7.39 5.49 6.62
CA ALA A 251 -7.21 6.93 6.44
C ALA A 251 -7.31 7.34 4.95
N GLY A 252 -7.59 8.62 4.73
CA GLY A 252 -7.78 9.22 3.41
C GLY A 252 -9.26 9.30 2.99
N GLY A 253 -9.55 10.15 2.00
CA GLY A 253 -10.92 10.47 1.62
C GLY A 253 -11.74 9.27 1.11
N VAL A 254 -11.11 8.32 0.41
CA VAL A 254 -11.79 7.11 -0.10
C VAL A 254 -12.09 6.11 1.02
N ALA A 255 -11.34 6.16 2.14
CA ALA A 255 -11.62 5.33 3.32
C ALA A 255 -12.99 5.64 3.97
N ARG A 256 -13.66 6.74 3.59
CA ARG A 256 -15.03 7.07 4.02
C ARG A 256 -16.11 6.27 3.27
N ASN A 257 -15.77 5.60 2.17
CA ASN A 257 -16.72 4.81 1.39
C ASN A 257 -17.21 3.61 2.20
N ARG A 258 -18.54 3.46 2.32
CA ARG A 258 -19.18 2.43 3.15
C ARG A 258 -18.85 1.02 2.68
N ASN A 259 -18.91 0.77 1.37
CA ASN A 259 -18.62 -0.56 0.83
C ASN A 259 -17.19 -1.00 1.16
N LEU A 260 -16.21 -0.08 1.08
CA LEU A 260 -14.83 -0.38 1.48
C LEU A 260 -14.74 -0.68 2.99
N ARG A 261 -15.36 0.14 3.85
CA ARG A 261 -15.40 -0.08 5.30
C ARG A 261 -16.01 -1.42 5.65
N ASP A 262 -17.17 -1.75 5.07
CA ASP A 262 -17.87 -3.01 5.30
C ASP A 262 -17.00 -4.21 4.92
N LYS A 263 -16.33 -4.16 3.77
CA LYS A 263 -15.41 -5.22 3.32
C LYS A 263 -14.21 -5.39 4.26
N ILE A 264 -13.59 -4.29 4.69
CA ILE A 264 -12.49 -4.31 5.67
C ILE A 264 -12.98 -4.87 7.01
N ALA A 265 -14.15 -4.46 7.49
CA ALA A 265 -14.71 -4.97 8.74
C ALA A 265 -14.97 -6.49 8.70
N ILE A 266 -15.47 -7.01 7.57
CA ILE A 266 -15.64 -8.45 7.37
C ILE A 266 -14.29 -9.17 7.43
N MET A 267 -13.30 -8.70 6.68
CA MET A 267 -11.94 -9.27 6.65
C MET A 267 -11.28 -9.23 8.02
N ALA A 268 -11.34 -8.08 8.71
CA ALA A 268 -10.75 -7.91 10.03
C ALA A 268 -11.40 -8.82 11.08
N LYS A 269 -12.73 -9.00 11.01
CA LYS A 269 -13.44 -9.96 11.86
C LYS A 269 -12.97 -11.39 11.65
N ASP A 270 -12.74 -11.78 10.38
CA ASP A 270 -12.23 -13.11 10.05
C ASP A 270 -10.77 -13.29 10.50
N ALA A 271 -9.98 -12.23 10.48
CA ALA A 271 -8.60 -12.19 10.98
C ALA A 271 -8.51 -12.05 12.52
N GLY A 272 -9.59 -11.68 13.20
CA GLY A 272 -9.62 -11.47 14.66
C GLY A 272 -8.90 -10.21 15.12
N VAL A 273 -8.84 -9.15 14.29
CA VAL A 273 -8.16 -7.89 14.60
C VAL A 273 -9.14 -6.70 14.60
N PRO A 274 -8.90 -5.67 15.44
CA PRO A 274 -9.70 -4.45 15.43
C PRO A 274 -9.39 -3.58 14.20
N VAL A 275 -10.42 -2.84 13.77
CA VAL A 275 -10.31 -1.77 12.76
C VAL A 275 -10.51 -0.43 13.44
N TYR A 276 -9.59 0.48 13.19
CA TYR A 276 -9.63 1.86 13.60
C TYR A 276 -9.92 2.74 12.38
N GLU A 277 -10.91 3.59 12.48
CA GLU A 277 -11.28 4.52 11.42
C GLU A 277 -10.89 5.93 11.84
N THR A 278 -10.04 6.59 11.07
CA THR A 278 -9.75 8.01 11.28
C THR A 278 -11.06 8.80 11.20
N PRO A 279 -11.37 9.66 12.18
CA PRO A 279 -12.57 10.49 12.12
C PRO A 279 -12.67 11.28 10.83
N ASP A 280 -13.87 11.40 10.29
CA ASP A 280 -14.12 12.00 8.97
C ASP A 280 -13.54 13.41 8.79
N GLU A 281 -13.47 14.18 9.85
CA GLU A 281 -12.87 15.54 9.88
C GLU A 281 -11.35 15.54 9.68
N TYR A 282 -10.66 14.42 9.98
CA TYR A 282 -9.21 14.26 9.84
C TYR A 282 -8.82 13.32 8.68
N CYS A 283 -9.78 12.69 8.00
CA CYS A 283 -9.50 11.85 6.83
C CYS A 283 -8.94 12.62 5.63
N MET A 284 -9.36 13.88 5.47
CA MET A 284 -8.89 14.76 4.40
C MET A 284 -7.64 15.52 4.85
N ASP A 285 -6.93 16.14 3.89
CA ASP A 285 -5.77 16.99 4.16
C ASP A 285 -6.14 18.13 5.10
N ASN A 286 -5.39 18.29 6.20
CA ASN A 286 -5.65 19.28 7.23
C ASN A 286 -4.38 19.66 8.00
N GLY A 287 -4.40 20.84 8.67
CA GLY A 287 -3.27 21.31 9.46
C GLY A 287 -3.00 20.49 10.72
N ALA A 288 -4.04 19.84 11.30
CA ALA A 288 -3.90 19.09 12.55
C ALA A 288 -3.01 17.85 12.39
N MET A 289 -3.10 17.15 11.26
CA MET A 289 -2.24 16.00 10.98
C MET A 289 -0.76 16.37 10.91
N ILE A 290 -0.47 17.53 10.32
CA ILE A 290 0.90 18.04 10.21
C ILE A 290 1.38 18.53 11.57
N GLY A 291 0.54 19.20 12.33
CA GLY A 291 0.86 19.63 13.68
C GLY A 291 1.12 18.46 14.63
N GLN A 292 0.33 17.38 14.55
CA GLN A 292 0.52 16.17 15.34
C GLN A 292 1.86 15.47 15.02
N ALA A 293 2.15 15.24 13.76
CA ALA A 293 3.43 14.66 13.36
C ALA A 293 4.60 15.59 13.70
N GLY A 294 4.38 16.91 13.61
CA GLY A 294 5.35 17.93 14.02
C GLY A 294 5.69 17.89 15.49
N LEU A 295 4.69 17.74 16.36
CA LEU A 295 4.87 17.58 17.79
C LEU A 295 5.75 16.38 18.12
N LEU A 296 5.43 15.22 17.52
CA LEU A 296 6.18 13.99 17.73
C LEU A 296 7.61 14.09 17.18
N THR A 297 7.78 14.69 15.99
CA THR A 297 9.11 14.91 15.39
C THR A 297 9.97 15.83 16.28
N MET A 298 9.38 16.90 16.81
CA MET A 298 10.11 17.82 17.69
C MET A 298 10.53 17.15 19.00
N GLU A 299 9.64 16.34 19.61
CA GLU A 299 9.93 15.65 20.87
C GLU A 299 11.01 14.58 20.75
N HIS A 300 11.12 13.90 19.60
CA HIS A 300 11.99 12.73 19.46
C HIS A 300 13.18 12.95 18.52
N CYS A 301 13.09 13.87 17.57
CA CYS A 301 14.15 14.14 16.59
C CYS A 301 14.72 15.55 16.70
N GLY A 302 14.04 16.45 17.42
CA GLY A 302 14.44 17.85 17.59
C GLY A 302 14.07 18.76 16.40
N PRO A 303 14.42 20.07 16.49
CA PRO A 303 14.11 21.06 15.48
C PRO A 303 15.02 20.91 14.24
N GLN A 304 14.59 21.54 13.15
CA GLN A 304 15.40 21.66 11.93
C GLN A 304 15.89 23.10 11.76
N GLU A 305 17.07 23.25 11.20
CA GLU A 305 17.54 24.56 10.73
C GLU A 305 16.68 25.02 9.54
N ILE A 306 16.34 26.31 9.47
CA ILE A 306 15.49 26.85 8.38
C ILE A 306 16.07 26.50 7.00
N ARG A 307 17.41 26.52 6.83
CA ARG A 307 18.08 26.15 5.58
C ARG A 307 17.85 24.70 5.16
N ASP A 308 17.58 23.81 6.11
CA ASP A 308 17.40 22.37 5.90
C ASP A 308 15.91 21.98 5.71
N THR A 309 15.01 22.95 5.83
CA THR A 309 13.56 22.77 5.59
C THR A 309 13.20 22.89 4.10
N LYS A 310 14.09 22.45 3.19
CA LYS A 310 13.80 22.43 1.75
C LYS A 310 12.64 21.51 1.44
N ILE A 311 11.74 21.96 0.58
CA ILE A 311 10.65 21.10 0.09
C ILE A 311 11.22 19.93 -0.71
N ASP A 312 10.52 18.79 -0.64
CA ASP A 312 10.83 17.61 -1.44
C ASP A 312 9.53 17.03 -2.01
N GLN A 313 9.32 17.23 -3.31
CA GLN A 313 8.13 16.76 -4.01
C GLN A 313 8.02 15.22 -4.03
N PHE A 314 9.12 14.52 -3.76
CA PHE A 314 9.23 13.07 -3.75
C PHE A 314 9.55 12.50 -2.38
N TYR A 315 9.30 13.27 -1.31
CA TYR A 315 9.63 12.87 0.06
C TYR A 315 8.83 11.62 0.46
N ARG A 316 9.49 10.48 0.47
CA ARG A 316 8.87 9.20 0.81
C ARG A 316 8.70 9.06 2.33
N ILE A 317 7.65 8.34 2.75
CA ILE A 317 7.38 8.08 4.17
C ILE A 317 8.50 7.25 4.83
N ASP A 318 9.13 6.35 4.07
CA ASP A 318 10.24 5.50 4.54
C ASP A 318 11.57 6.27 4.75
N GLN A 319 11.62 7.54 4.40
CA GLN A 319 12.73 8.46 4.68
C GLN A 319 12.47 9.31 5.94
N ALA A 320 11.26 9.28 6.48
CA ALA A 320 10.87 10.03 7.66
C ALA A 320 10.98 9.14 8.91
N PRO A 321 11.90 9.42 9.86
CA PRO A 321 12.02 8.63 11.07
C PRO A 321 10.78 8.78 11.95
N ALA A 322 10.36 7.69 12.59
CA ALA A 322 9.25 7.64 13.52
C ALA A 322 9.61 6.79 14.77
N PRO A 323 10.65 7.18 15.53
CA PRO A 323 11.16 6.38 16.66
C PRO A 323 10.21 6.30 17.86
N TRP A 324 9.13 7.06 17.86
CA TRP A 324 8.12 7.07 18.93
C TRP A 324 7.11 5.93 18.86
N VAL A 325 7.10 5.19 17.75
CA VAL A 325 6.19 4.05 17.60
C VAL A 325 6.78 2.85 18.32
N LYS A 326 6.02 2.32 19.27
CA LYS A 326 6.36 1.04 19.91
C LYS A 326 5.74 -0.07 19.09
N GLU A 327 6.60 -0.88 18.49
CA GLU A 327 6.15 -2.02 17.71
C GLU A 327 5.52 -3.08 18.62
N ASP A 328 4.37 -3.61 18.20
CA ASP A 328 3.77 -4.76 18.83
C ASP A 328 4.63 -6.01 18.55
N GLU A 329 4.69 -6.93 19.51
CA GLU A 329 5.31 -8.23 19.25
C GLU A 329 4.57 -8.92 18.09
N SER A 330 5.28 -9.14 17.00
CA SER A 330 4.72 -9.79 15.82
C SER A 330 4.46 -11.27 16.13
N VAL A 331 3.21 -11.69 16.07
CA VAL A 331 2.85 -13.11 16.14
C VAL A 331 2.71 -13.60 14.71
N TYR A 332 3.77 -14.21 14.19
CA TYR A 332 3.70 -14.90 12.91
C TYR A 332 2.93 -16.21 13.10
N GLU A 333 1.61 -16.18 12.93
CA GLU A 333 0.85 -17.41 12.74
C GLU A 333 1.09 -17.92 11.32
N ASN A 334 1.36 -19.23 11.17
CA ASN A 334 1.48 -19.94 9.89
C ASN A 334 0.13 -20.02 9.11
N ARG A 335 -0.73 -19.01 9.22
CA ARG A 335 -1.98 -18.89 8.47
C ARG A 335 -1.73 -18.05 7.23
N GLY A 336 -1.67 -18.70 6.07
CA GLY A 336 -1.66 -17.98 4.80
C GLY A 336 -2.99 -17.22 4.60
N ALA A 337 -2.92 -16.01 4.06
CA ALA A 337 -4.10 -15.18 3.77
C ALA A 337 -5.12 -15.87 2.85
N GLU A 338 -4.72 -16.80 1.98
CA GLU A 338 -5.55 -17.30 0.87
C GLU A 338 -6.11 -18.71 1.03
N SER A 339 -5.49 -19.55 1.86
CA SER A 339 -5.81 -20.99 1.89
C SER A 339 -5.57 -21.62 3.25
N SER A 340 -6.29 -22.69 3.54
CA SER A 340 -5.98 -23.61 4.61
C SER A 340 -5.17 -24.79 4.07
N MET A 341 -4.24 -25.26 4.90
CA MET A 341 -3.37 -26.39 4.60
C MET A 341 -3.69 -27.54 5.56
N SER A 342 -3.87 -28.74 5.03
CA SER A 342 -4.01 -29.96 5.82
C SER A 342 -3.03 -31.03 5.35
N GLN A 343 -2.62 -31.91 6.26
CA GLN A 343 -1.78 -33.05 5.91
C GLN A 343 -2.64 -34.12 5.26
N GLY A 344 -2.12 -34.75 4.21
CA GLY A 344 -2.74 -35.85 3.50
C GLY A 344 -1.75 -36.94 3.17
N SER A 345 -2.22 -37.95 2.46
CA SER A 345 -1.37 -38.99 1.85
C SER A 345 -1.90 -39.33 0.47
N PHE A 346 -1.04 -39.28 -0.52
CA PHE A 346 -1.37 -39.67 -1.88
C PHE A 346 -0.62 -40.97 -2.20
N HIS A 347 -1.36 -42.10 -2.27
CA HIS A 347 -0.75 -43.44 -2.24
C HIS A 347 0.18 -43.62 -1.05
N SER A 348 1.49 -43.82 -1.28
CA SER A 348 2.52 -43.97 -0.27
C SER A 348 3.30 -42.68 0.06
N PHE A 349 2.96 -41.57 -0.59
CA PHE A 349 3.66 -40.28 -0.43
C PHE A 349 2.94 -39.38 0.56
N SER A 350 3.72 -38.71 1.42
CA SER A 350 3.19 -37.63 2.27
C SER A 350 2.76 -36.46 1.39
N SER A 351 1.54 -35.97 1.57
CA SER A 351 0.98 -34.87 0.80
C SER A 351 0.50 -33.72 1.69
N VAL A 352 0.35 -32.57 1.07
CA VAL A 352 -0.35 -31.40 1.61
C VAL A 352 -1.54 -31.10 0.72
N VAL A 353 -2.70 -30.97 1.34
CA VAL A 353 -3.93 -30.55 0.70
C VAL A 353 -4.13 -29.06 0.99
N LYS A 354 -4.10 -28.26 -0.06
CA LYS A 354 -4.33 -26.81 -0.04
C LYS A 354 -5.74 -26.53 -0.53
N GLU A 355 -6.56 -25.97 0.35
CA GLU A 355 -7.95 -25.56 0.03
C GLU A 355 -8.05 -24.03 0.08
N ARG A 356 -8.54 -23.41 -1.00
CA ARG A 356 -8.83 -21.97 -1.02
C ARG A 356 -10.22 -21.72 -0.48
N ASN A 357 -10.24 -21.14 0.72
CA ASN A 357 -11.49 -20.81 1.41
C ASN A 357 -12.19 -19.59 0.78
N PRO A 358 -13.53 -19.56 0.73
CA PRO A 358 -14.30 -18.40 0.29
C PRO A 358 -13.99 -17.17 1.14
N LYS A 359 -13.82 -16.02 0.49
CA LYS A 359 -13.64 -14.73 1.14
C LYS A 359 -14.96 -13.97 1.22
N ARG A 360 -15.51 -13.83 2.43
CA ARG A 360 -16.84 -13.24 2.65
C ARG A 360 -16.93 -11.76 2.30
N TYR A 361 -15.81 -11.06 2.19
CA TYR A 361 -15.77 -9.66 1.76
C TYR A 361 -15.89 -9.48 0.24
N ARG A 362 -15.88 -10.57 -0.56
CA ARG A 362 -16.06 -10.52 -2.01
C ARG A 362 -17.48 -10.97 -2.38
N HIS A 363 -17.98 -10.43 -3.48
CA HIS A 363 -19.17 -11.00 -4.12
C HIS A 363 -18.93 -12.47 -4.46
N PRO A 364 -19.89 -13.38 -4.21
CA PRO A 364 -19.68 -14.83 -4.37
C PRO A 364 -19.18 -15.26 -5.76
N GLU A 365 -19.70 -14.64 -6.83
CA GLU A 365 -19.27 -14.93 -8.20
C GLU A 365 -17.83 -14.50 -8.46
N LEU A 366 -17.43 -13.31 -7.98
CA LEU A 366 -16.08 -12.82 -8.08
C LEU A 366 -15.12 -13.71 -7.29
N ASP A 367 -15.47 -14.04 -6.05
CA ASP A 367 -14.65 -14.89 -5.19
C ASP A 367 -14.42 -16.26 -5.82
N PHE A 368 -15.46 -16.91 -6.31
CA PHE A 368 -15.33 -18.21 -6.95
C PHE A 368 -14.47 -18.14 -8.22
N SER A 369 -14.65 -17.11 -9.04
CA SER A 369 -13.86 -16.90 -10.25
C SER A 369 -12.37 -16.76 -9.93
N ILE A 370 -12.04 -15.97 -8.90
CA ILE A 370 -10.64 -15.75 -8.46
C ILE A 370 -10.06 -17.06 -7.92
N ARG A 371 -10.73 -17.73 -6.98
CA ARG A 371 -10.24 -18.98 -6.39
C ARG A 371 -10.02 -20.07 -7.44
N LYS A 372 -10.99 -20.26 -8.32
CA LYS A 372 -10.91 -21.20 -9.44
C LYS A 372 -9.73 -20.87 -10.36
N GLY A 373 -9.61 -19.60 -10.77
CA GLY A 373 -8.52 -19.13 -11.64
C GLY A 373 -7.14 -19.35 -11.02
N ARG A 374 -6.98 -19.04 -9.74
CA ARG A 374 -5.73 -19.24 -8.99
C ARG A 374 -5.39 -20.72 -8.80
N THR A 375 -6.38 -21.56 -8.49
CA THR A 375 -6.19 -23.02 -8.38
C THR A 375 -5.67 -23.61 -9.67
N ARG A 376 -6.32 -23.28 -10.81
CA ARG A 376 -5.89 -23.74 -12.13
C ARG A 376 -4.49 -23.24 -12.49
N ARG A 377 -4.20 -21.96 -12.22
CA ARG A 377 -2.89 -21.35 -12.51
C ARG A 377 -1.79 -22.00 -11.68
N GLU A 378 -1.98 -22.17 -10.38
CA GLU A 378 -1.00 -22.81 -9.50
C GLU A 378 -0.70 -24.24 -9.95
N ALA A 379 -1.73 -25.04 -10.23
CA ALA A 379 -1.55 -26.41 -10.74
C ALA A 379 -0.74 -26.43 -12.05
N THR A 380 -1.06 -25.53 -12.98
CA THR A 380 -0.35 -25.42 -14.26
C THR A 380 1.10 -24.97 -14.06
N MET A 381 1.33 -24.01 -13.16
CA MET A 381 2.68 -23.51 -12.86
C MET A 381 3.55 -24.57 -12.18
N LEU A 382 3.04 -25.26 -11.15
CA LEU A 382 3.76 -26.36 -10.49
C LEU A 382 4.21 -27.43 -11.50
N ALA A 383 3.30 -27.87 -12.37
CA ALA A 383 3.63 -28.85 -13.40
C ALA A 383 4.67 -28.34 -14.40
N SER A 384 4.58 -27.07 -14.82
CA SER A 384 5.50 -26.47 -15.80
C SER A 384 6.87 -26.19 -15.22
N LEU A 385 6.96 -25.67 -14.00
CA LEU A 385 8.22 -25.44 -13.29
C LEU A 385 8.94 -26.77 -13.00
N HIS A 386 8.21 -27.78 -12.55
CA HIS A 386 8.77 -29.12 -12.34
C HIS A 386 9.36 -29.70 -13.64
N LYS A 387 8.64 -29.59 -14.77
CA LYS A 387 9.11 -30.00 -16.09
C LYS A 387 10.36 -29.24 -16.55
N ALA A 388 10.49 -27.97 -16.15
CA ALA A 388 11.66 -27.13 -16.43
C ALA A 388 12.84 -27.41 -15.47
N GLY A 389 12.71 -28.34 -14.53
CA GLY A 389 13.75 -28.69 -13.56
C GLY A 389 13.92 -27.64 -12.45
N ILE A 390 12.91 -26.81 -12.22
CA ILE A 390 12.88 -25.84 -11.12
C ILE A 390 12.36 -26.56 -9.87
N PRO A 391 13.04 -26.46 -8.71
CA PRO A 391 12.60 -27.10 -7.48
C PRO A 391 11.25 -26.56 -7.01
N THR A 392 10.21 -27.36 -7.11
CA THR A 392 8.83 -27.10 -6.67
C THR A 392 8.20 -28.39 -6.17
N PRO A 393 7.16 -28.34 -5.30
CA PRO A 393 6.42 -29.54 -4.92
C PRO A 393 5.83 -30.24 -6.15
N SER A 394 5.90 -31.57 -6.16
CA SER A 394 5.23 -32.38 -7.19
C SER A 394 3.72 -32.26 -7.04
N LEU A 395 3.03 -31.96 -8.14
CA LEU A 395 1.56 -31.90 -8.16
C LEU A 395 0.99 -33.31 -8.23
N PHE A 396 0.14 -33.70 -7.30
CA PHE A 396 -0.56 -34.99 -7.31
C PHE A 396 -1.97 -34.87 -7.88
N ARG A 397 -2.73 -33.87 -7.43
CA ARG A 397 -4.12 -33.66 -7.86
C ARG A 397 -4.49 -32.17 -7.82
N ALA A 398 -5.33 -31.74 -8.74
CA ALA A 398 -5.96 -30.42 -8.69
C ALA A 398 -7.42 -30.52 -9.09
N ASP A 399 -8.29 -29.85 -8.35
CA ASP A 399 -9.70 -29.68 -8.64
C ASP A 399 -10.08 -28.20 -8.57
N ASP A 400 -10.29 -27.59 -9.72
CA ASP A 400 -10.62 -26.17 -9.82
C ASP A 400 -12.07 -25.87 -9.47
N ARG A 401 -12.95 -26.87 -9.37
CA ARG A 401 -14.36 -26.70 -8.95
C ARG A 401 -14.48 -26.59 -7.43
N SER A 402 -13.77 -27.44 -6.71
CA SER A 402 -13.67 -27.35 -5.24
C SER A 402 -12.55 -26.42 -4.76
N CYS A 403 -11.73 -25.89 -5.69
CA CYS A 403 -10.59 -25.03 -5.39
C CYS A 403 -9.52 -25.69 -4.49
N ILE A 404 -9.24 -26.98 -4.74
CA ILE A 404 -8.32 -27.82 -3.97
C ILE A 404 -7.13 -28.22 -4.85
N ILE A 405 -5.92 -28.19 -4.23
CA ILE A 405 -4.70 -28.76 -4.79
C ILE A 405 -4.11 -29.74 -3.78
N GLU A 406 -3.74 -30.93 -4.21
CA GLU A 406 -2.96 -31.87 -3.44
C GLU A 406 -1.58 -32.02 -4.07
N MET A 407 -0.53 -31.83 -3.27
CA MET A 407 0.85 -31.80 -3.71
C MET A 407 1.79 -32.44 -2.71
N GLU A 408 3.02 -32.70 -3.11
CA GLU A 408 4.10 -33.23 -2.28
C GLU A 408 4.28 -32.34 -1.04
N LYS A 409 4.42 -33.00 0.13
CA LYS A 409 4.84 -32.34 1.36
C LYS A 409 6.35 -32.11 1.31
N VAL A 410 6.76 -30.85 1.13
CA VAL A 410 8.16 -30.46 1.22
C VAL A 410 8.59 -30.50 2.69
N GLU A 411 9.58 -31.31 3.01
CA GLU A 411 10.19 -31.32 4.34
C GLU A 411 11.25 -30.21 4.43
N GLY A 412 10.99 -29.21 5.27
CA GLY A 412 11.86 -28.06 5.42
C GLY A 412 11.23 -26.97 6.27
N ILE A 413 11.89 -25.83 6.34
CA ILE A 413 11.46 -24.64 7.06
C ILE A 413 11.30 -23.52 6.04
N THR A 414 10.28 -22.68 6.22
CA THR A 414 10.09 -21.49 5.40
C THR A 414 11.26 -20.52 5.62
N MET A 415 11.83 -20.00 4.54
CA MET A 415 13.04 -19.17 4.60
C MET A 415 12.89 -17.94 5.51
N ASN A 416 11.69 -17.38 5.60
CA ASN A 416 11.39 -16.26 6.51
C ASN A 416 11.59 -16.59 8.01
N LEU A 417 11.62 -17.87 8.41
CA LEU A 417 11.76 -18.33 9.80
C LEU A 417 13.19 -18.70 10.18
N MET A 418 14.15 -18.64 9.25
CA MET A 418 15.51 -19.15 9.47
C MET A 418 16.50 -18.14 10.09
N GLY A 419 16.14 -16.86 10.21
CA GLY A 419 17.04 -15.86 10.79
C GLY A 419 18.38 -15.73 10.03
N SER A 420 19.52 -15.67 10.76
CA SER A 420 20.86 -15.47 10.20
C SER A 420 21.48 -16.69 9.49
N ASP A 421 20.92 -17.89 9.66
CA ASP A 421 21.50 -19.14 9.09
C ASP A 421 21.30 -19.30 7.58
N VAL A 422 20.91 -18.24 6.88
CA VAL A 422 20.43 -18.28 5.49
C VAL A 422 21.52 -17.89 4.47
N GLU A 423 22.69 -17.42 4.90
CA GLU A 423 23.73 -16.89 3.97
C GLU A 423 24.12 -17.92 2.89
N ASP A 424 24.26 -19.19 3.24
CA ASP A 424 24.60 -20.27 2.29
C ASP A 424 23.50 -20.56 1.27
N SER A 425 22.25 -20.15 1.56
CA SER A 425 21.11 -20.37 0.67
C SER A 425 20.91 -19.28 -0.39
N SER A 426 21.55 -18.11 -0.22
CA SER A 426 21.38 -16.95 -1.09
C SER A 426 21.84 -17.23 -2.53
N ALA A 427 23.02 -17.82 -2.69
CA ALA A 427 23.58 -18.17 -3.99
C ALA A 427 22.76 -19.27 -4.68
N ALA A 428 22.31 -20.29 -3.91
CA ALA A 428 21.45 -21.34 -4.43
C ALA A 428 20.11 -20.80 -4.91
N LEU A 429 19.50 -19.88 -4.14
CA LEU A 429 18.27 -19.20 -4.54
C LEU A 429 18.47 -18.38 -5.81
N GLY A 430 19.55 -17.59 -5.91
CA GLY A 430 19.86 -16.81 -7.10
C GLY A 430 19.93 -17.67 -8.37
N LYS A 431 20.57 -18.84 -8.29
CA LYS A 431 20.63 -19.80 -9.41
C LYS A 431 19.25 -20.35 -9.79
N ILE A 432 18.40 -20.69 -8.81
CA ILE A 432 17.04 -21.19 -9.07
C ILE A 432 16.20 -20.11 -9.75
N LEU A 433 16.25 -18.87 -9.28
CA LEU A 433 15.53 -17.75 -9.89
C LEU A 433 16.05 -17.43 -11.29
N GLY A 434 17.38 -17.51 -11.50
CA GLY A 434 17.98 -17.36 -12.83
C GLY A 434 17.49 -18.42 -13.81
N LYS A 435 17.42 -19.68 -13.42
CA LYS A 435 16.87 -20.79 -14.24
C LYS A 435 15.39 -20.57 -14.54
N MET A 436 14.59 -20.16 -13.54
CA MET A 436 13.18 -19.91 -13.70
C MET A 436 12.93 -18.80 -14.75
N HIS A 437 13.61 -17.67 -14.60
CA HIS A 437 13.48 -16.55 -15.55
C HIS A 437 14.06 -16.88 -16.94
N ALA A 438 15.16 -17.63 -17.01
CA ALA A 438 15.72 -18.10 -18.29
C ALA A 438 14.73 -19.01 -19.05
N ALA A 439 13.89 -19.74 -18.32
CA ALA A 439 12.80 -20.54 -18.88
C ALA A 439 11.51 -19.74 -19.14
N ASN A 440 11.54 -18.41 -19.02
CA ASN A 440 10.42 -17.47 -19.18
C ASN A 440 9.25 -17.72 -18.21
N PHE A 441 9.53 -18.12 -16.98
CA PHE A 441 8.55 -18.21 -15.92
C PHE A 441 8.79 -17.11 -14.89
N CYS A 442 7.71 -16.55 -14.33
CA CYS A 442 7.73 -15.74 -13.12
C CYS A 442 6.85 -16.36 -12.04
N HIS A 443 7.23 -16.18 -10.80
CA HIS A 443 6.48 -16.68 -9.65
C HIS A 443 5.22 -15.84 -9.37
N GLY A 444 5.31 -14.52 -9.55
CA GLY A 444 4.22 -13.56 -9.39
C GLY A 444 3.92 -13.16 -7.94
N ASP A 445 4.45 -13.90 -6.95
CA ASP A 445 4.37 -13.60 -5.51
C ASP A 445 5.66 -14.07 -4.81
N LEU A 446 6.81 -13.64 -5.33
CA LEU A 446 8.12 -14.11 -4.92
C LEU A 446 8.56 -13.42 -3.62
N THR A 447 8.29 -14.07 -2.48
CA THR A 447 8.66 -13.61 -1.13
C THR A 447 9.36 -14.72 -0.35
N LEU A 448 10.04 -14.39 0.75
CA LEU A 448 10.67 -15.37 1.63
C LEU A 448 9.67 -16.39 2.21
N ASN A 449 8.40 -16.03 2.33
CA ASN A 449 7.34 -16.93 2.79
C ASN A 449 7.01 -18.03 1.75
N ASN A 450 7.29 -17.78 0.48
CA ASN A 450 7.01 -18.68 -0.63
C ASN A 450 8.25 -19.50 -1.04
N ILE A 451 9.26 -19.59 -0.15
CA ILE A 451 10.46 -20.39 -0.31
C ILE A 451 10.64 -21.28 0.91
N MET A 452 10.75 -22.59 0.70
CA MET A 452 11.12 -23.54 1.72
C MET A 452 12.57 -23.99 1.56
N ILE A 453 13.30 -24.07 2.65
CA ILE A 453 14.64 -24.65 2.66
C ILE A 453 14.53 -26.12 3.06
N SER A 454 14.74 -26.99 2.09
CA SER A 454 14.82 -28.44 2.26
C SER A 454 16.27 -28.89 2.42
N LYS A 455 16.48 -30.18 2.75
CA LYS A 455 17.82 -30.79 2.73
C LYS A 455 18.53 -30.72 1.39
N LYS A 456 17.80 -30.51 0.28
CA LYS A 456 18.32 -30.40 -1.08
C LYS A 456 18.52 -28.94 -1.55
N GLY A 457 18.20 -27.97 -0.69
CA GLY A 457 18.26 -26.55 -0.99
C GLY A 457 16.89 -25.88 -1.10
N PRO A 458 16.83 -24.65 -1.64
CA PRO A 458 15.59 -23.87 -1.77
C PRO A 458 14.58 -24.54 -2.71
N VAL A 459 13.30 -24.49 -2.33
CA VAL A 459 12.15 -25.01 -3.09
C VAL A 459 11.10 -23.89 -3.17
N LEU A 460 10.68 -23.53 -4.36
CA LEU A 460 9.63 -22.52 -4.59
C LEU A 460 8.26 -23.14 -4.37
N ILE A 461 7.43 -22.50 -3.55
CA ILE A 461 6.06 -22.94 -3.24
C ILE A 461 5.06 -21.83 -3.60
N ASP A 462 3.80 -22.19 -3.81
CA ASP A 462 2.69 -21.27 -4.07
C ASP A 462 2.83 -20.34 -5.30
N PRO A 463 3.10 -20.84 -6.51
CA PRO A 463 3.15 -20.01 -7.70
C PRO A 463 1.73 -19.68 -8.25
N SER A 464 0.79 -19.34 -7.37
CA SER A 464 -0.63 -19.11 -7.71
C SER A 464 -0.88 -17.86 -8.56
N MET A 465 0.07 -16.93 -8.55
CA MET A 465 0.07 -15.71 -9.36
C MET A 465 1.08 -15.78 -10.53
N GLY A 466 1.70 -16.95 -10.72
CA GLY A 466 2.76 -17.15 -11.69
C GLY A 466 2.36 -16.87 -13.13
N VAL A 467 3.34 -16.48 -13.93
CA VAL A 467 3.21 -16.13 -15.35
C VAL A 467 4.10 -17.04 -16.19
N GLN A 468 3.53 -17.62 -17.25
CA GLN A 468 4.26 -18.31 -18.30
C GLN A 468 4.51 -17.35 -19.46
N MET A 469 5.60 -17.53 -20.17
CA MET A 469 6.09 -16.61 -21.21
C MET A 469 6.28 -15.18 -20.68
N ALA A 470 6.82 -15.10 -19.46
CA ALA A 470 7.08 -13.84 -18.79
C ALA A 470 8.13 -13.00 -19.55
N GLY A 471 7.89 -11.70 -19.60
CA GLY A 471 8.85 -10.72 -20.12
C GLY A 471 9.75 -10.16 -19.02
N ILE A 472 10.67 -9.29 -19.41
CA ILE A 472 11.62 -8.62 -18.49
C ILE A 472 10.90 -7.83 -17.40
N GLN A 473 9.72 -7.30 -17.70
CA GLN A 473 8.96 -6.50 -16.74
C GLN A 473 8.42 -7.36 -15.58
N GLU A 474 7.82 -8.50 -15.87
CA GLU A 474 7.33 -9.44 -14.86
C GLU A 474 8.48 -10.00 -14.02
N MET A 475 9.63 -10.31 -14.65
CA MET A 475 10.85 -10.76 -13.98
C MET A 475 11.39 -9.69 -13.02
N ALA A 476 11.36 -8.42 -13.42
CA ALA A 476 11.78 -7.31 -12.57
C ALA A 476 10.84 -7.13 -11.35
N TYR A 477 9.54 -7.39 -11.53
CA TYR A 477 8.59 -7.40 -10.40
C TYR A 477 8.87 -8.54 -9.42
N ASP A 478 9.16 -9.75 -9.89
CA ASP A 478 9.55 -10.87 -9.03
C ASP A 478 10.78 -10.53 -8.17
N LEU A 479 11.86 -10.03 -8.79
CA LEU A 479 13.07 -9.64 -8.07
C LEU A 479 12.80 -8.49 -7.07
N ARG A 480 11.92 -7.56 -7.42
CA ARG A 480 11.54 -6.47 -6.52
C ARG A 480 10.81 -6.98 -5.28
N LEU A 481 9.81 -7.86 -5.45
CA LEU A 481 9.09 -8.48 -4.33
C LEU A 481 10.04 -9.24 -3.42
N MET A 482 10.99 -9.99 -4.01
CA MET A 482 12.03 -10.68 -3.25
C MET A 482 12.90 -9.71 -2.47
N LYS A 483 13.41 -8.64 -3.10
CA LYS A 483 14.21 -7.61 -2.44
C LYS A 483 13.45 -6.99 -1.27
N GLU A 484 12.21 -6.59 -1.47
CA GLU A 484 11.35 -6.01 -0.42
C GLU A 484 11.16 -6.99 0.74
N SER A 485 10.93 -8.27 0.44
CA SER A 485 10.79 -9.32 1.45
C SER A 485 12.08 -9.54 2.22
N ILE A 486 13.24 -9.56 1.55
CA ILE A 486 14.57 -9.69 2.18
C ILE A 486 14.82 -8.49 3.11
N MET A 487 14.70 -7.27 2.60
CA MET A 487 14.99 -6.04 3.35
C MET A 487 14.02 -5.84 4.53
N ALA A 488 12.81 -6.38 4.44
CA ALA A 488 11.84 -6.32 5.52
C ALA A 488 12.08 -7.35 6.63
N ASN A 489 12.72 -8.50 6.35
CA ASN A 489 12.73 -9.63 7.26
C ASN A 489 14.12 -10.11 7.71
N MET A 490 15.20 -9.61 7.11
CA MET A 490 16.58 -10.04 7.42
C MET A 490 17.42 -8.89 7.95
N GLU A 491 18.19 -9.10 9.01
CA GLU A 491 19.13 -8.10 9.54
C GLU A 491 20.27 -7.81 8.56
N ASP A 492 20.87 -8.84 7.97
CA ASP A 492 21.92 -8.73 6.94
C ASP A 492 21.35 -8.81 5.49
N GLY A 493 20.15 -8.29 5.27
CA GLY A 493 19.42 -8.39 4.00
C GLY A 493 20.19 -7.87 2.78
N GLU A 494 21.03 -6.83 2.94
CA GLU A 494 21.86 -6.31 1.85
C GLU A 494 22.90 -7.32 1.36
N LYS A 495 23.60 -8.00 2.28
CA LYS A 495 24.60 -9.02 1.92
C LYS A 495 23.94 -10.20 1.21
N PHE A 496 22.80 -10.66 1.76
CA PHE A 496 22.01 -11.73 1.17
C PHE A 496 21.58 -11.38 -0.25
N LEU A 497 21.01 -10.19 -0.46
CA LEU A 497 20.56 -9.70 -1.76
C LEU A 497 21.69 -9.63 -2.78
N VAL A 498 22.85 -9.09 -2.39
CA VAL A 498 24.03 -8.99 -3.27
C VAL A 498 24.48 -10.38 -3.72
N SER A 499 24.60 -11.34 -2.79
CA SER A 499 24.99 -12.73 -3.10
C SER A 499 23.99 -13.41 -4.04
N MET A 500 22.69 -13.26 -3.75
CA MET A 500 21.60 -13.79 -4.58
C MET A 500 21.63 -13.22 -6.00
N LEU A 501 21.74 -11.89 -6.14
CA LEU A 501 21.77 -11.22 -7.46
C LEU A 501 23.04 -11.55 -8.26
N ASN A 502 24.18 -11.77 -7.62
CA ASN A 502 25.39 -12.25 -8.32
C ASN A 502 25.14 -13.59 -8.97
N SER A 503 24.67 -14.58 -8.20
CA SER A 503 24.38 -15.93 -8.73
C SER A 503 23.22 -15.93 -9.73
N TYR A 504 22.23 -15.04 -9.59
CA TYR A 504 21.17 -14.85 -10.57
C TYR A 504 21.70 -14.38 -11.92
N ARG A 505 22.63 -13.40 -11.94
CA ARG A 505 23.25 -12.89 -13.17
C ARG A 505 24.15 -13.94 -13.85
N GLU A 506 24.82 -14.78 -13.07
CA GLU A 506 25.63 -15.89 -13.61
C GLU A 506 24.76 -16.91 -14.34
N GLU A 507 23.57 -17.18 -13.83
CA GLU A 507 22.67 -18.19 -14.39
C GLU A 507 21.78 -17.65 -15.54
N PHE A 508 21.45 -16.35 -15.53
CA PHE A 508 20.55 -15.74 -16.51
C PHE A 508 21.24 -14.62 -17.30
N PRO A 509 21.50 -14.79 -18.61
CA PRO A 509 22.23 -13.81 -19.43
C PRO A 509 21.61 -12.41 -19.46
N LYS A 510 20.26 -12.30 -19.31
CA LYS A 510 19.55 -11.03 -19.22
C LYS A 510 19.39 -10.52 -17.77
N GLY A 511 20.01 -11.17 -16.80
CA GLY A 511 19.85 -10.85 -15.39
C GLY A 511 20.17 -9.40 -15.05
N LYS A 512 21.17 -8.82 -15.69
CA LYS A 512 21.54 -7.40 -15.53
C LYS A 512 20.43 -6.45 -16.02
N GLU A 513 19.81 -6.75 -17.16
CA GLU A 513 18.70 -5.96 -17.72
C GLU A 513 17.48 -5.97 -16.79
N VAL A 514 17.17 -7.15 -16.22
CA VAL A 514 16.09 -7.31 -15.24
C VAL A 514 16.36 -6.50 -13.99
N GLU A 515 17.59 -6.55 -13.44
CA GLU A 515 18.00 -5.80 -12.25
C GLU A 515 17.96 -4.28 -12.50
N GLU A 516 18.43 -3.81 -13.65
CA GLU A 516 18.35 -2.39 -14.03
C GLU A 516 16.89 -1.92 -14.10
N LEU A 517 16.00 -2.75 -14.65
CA LEU A 517 14.58 -2.43 -14.70
C LEU A 517 13.93 -2.46 -13.30
N MET A 518 14.30 -3.42 -12.45
CA MET A 518 13.86 -3.48 -11.04
C MET A 518 14.20 -2.16 -10.31
N ASN A 519 15.45 -1.70 -10.40
CA ASN A 519 15.88 -0.44 -9.79
C ASN A 519 15.16 0.78 -10.39
N LYS A 520 14.86 0.75 -11.69
CA LYS A 520 14.09 1.81 -12.35
C LYS A 520 12.62 1.82 -11.92
N ILE A 521 12.00 0.67 -11.70
CA ILE A 521 10.64 0.54 -11.17
C ILE A 521 10.57 1.12 -9.75
N GLU A 522 11.52 0.77 -8.88
CA GLU A 522 11.63 1.37 -7.54
C GLU A 522 11.77 2.90 -7.59
N GLY A 523 12.55 3.41 -8.52
CA GLY A 523 12.69 4.85 -8.73
C GLY A 523 11.42 5.54 -9.27
N ARG A 524 10.50 4.80 -9.92
CA ARG A 524 9.22 5.31 -10.44
C ARG A 524 8.07 5.25 -9.43
N ARG A 525 8.22 4.57 -8.30
CA ARG A 525 7.29 4.63 -7.15
C ARG A 525 7.26 6.03 -6.52
N ARG A 526 6.98 7.02 -7.35
CA ARG A 526 6.93 8.42 -7.04
C ARG A 526 5.66 8.95 -7.67
N TYR A 527 4.63 9.13 -6.86
CA TYR A 527 3.47 9.91 -7.24
C TYR A 527 3.05 9.81 -8.72
N ALA A 528 2.31 8.80 -9.07
CA ALA A 528 1.49 8.86 -10.28
C ALA A 528 0.26 9.71 -10.03
#